data_a43a49fae720b327b940c1475f1857d4
#
_entry.id   a43a49fae720b327b940c1475f1857d4
#
_cell.length_a   1.000
_cell.length_b   1.000
_cell.length_c   1.000
_cell.angle_alpha   90.00
_cell.angle_beta   90.00
_cell.angle_gamma   90.00
#
_symmetry.space_group_name_H-M   'P 1'
#
loop_
_entity.id
_entity.type
_entity.pdbx_description
1 polymer ?
#
loop_
_entity_poly.entity_id
_entity_poly.type
_entity_poly.pdbx_seq_one_letter_code
_entity_poly.pdbx_strand_id
1 'polypeptide(L)'
;MYKDDSLTLHTDLYQINMMQVYFNQGIHNKKAVFEVYFRQLPFKNGFAVFAGLERIVNYLENLTFSETDIAYLKDLGYPEDFLDYLANLKLELTINSALEGDLVFANEPIFQVEGPLAQCQLVETALLNILNYQILIATKAARIRSVIEDAPLLEFGTRRAQEMDAAIWGTRAAVIGGADATSNVRAGKIFGIPVSGTHAHALVQAYGNDYDAFKAYASTHKDCVFLVDTYDTLKIGVPNAIRVAKELGDKINFLGVRLDSGDLAYLSKQVRKQLDAAGFPDAKIYASNDLDENTILNLKMQKAKIDVWGVGTKLITAYDQPALGAVYKIVTIEDDQGVMHDTIKLSNNAEKVSTPGKKQVWRITSRAKGKSEGDYITFADTDVNALEEINMFHPTYTYINKTVRDFDAVPLLVPIYDKGQLIYDLPSLNEIKAYATKELDELWNEYKRVLNPQDYPVDLAKDVWDNKMTLIDNVRKKAHDLSE
;
A
#
# COMPACT_ATOMS: atom_id res chain seq x y z
N MET A 1 -11.95 -3.37 -23.79
CA MET A 1 -10.76 -4.04 -23.35
C MET A 1 -11.17 -5.12 -22.36
N TYR A 2 -11.50 -4.91 -21.15
CA TYR A 2 -12.20 -5.91 -20.36
C TYR A 2 -13.70 -5.76 -20.62
N LYS A 3 -14.34 -6.82 -21.15
CA LYS A 3 -15.78 -6.81 -21.47
C LYS A 3 -16.64 -7.38 -20.36
N ASP A 4 -15.98 -8.04 -19.41
CA ASP A 4 -16.56 -8.54 -18.17
C ASP A 4 -16.13 -7.65 -17.00
N ASP A 5 -17.03 -7.41 -16.09
CA ASP A 5 -16.75 -6.67 -14.86
C ASP A 5 -16.18 -7.59 -13.75
N SER A 6 -16.19 -8.91 -14.00
CA SER A 6 -15.67 -9.92 -13.07
C SER A 6 -14.15 -10.07 -13.24
N LEU A 7 -13.44 -10.10 -12.13
CA LEU A 7 -12.01 -10.45 -12.05
C LEU A 7 -11.79 -11.88 -11.54
N THR A 8 -12.80 -12.75 -11.64
CA THR A 8 -12.76 -14.11 -11.09
C THR A 8 -11.62 -14.94 -11.69
N LEU A 9 -11.37 -14.80 -12.99
CA LEU A 9 -10.25 -15.45 -13.67
C LEU A 9 -8.92 -14.67 -13.55
N HIS A 10 -8.86 -13.58 -12.78
CA HIS A 10 -7.59 -12.93 -12.43
C HIS A 10 -6.85 -13.76 -11.39
N THR A 11 -6.43 -14.95 -11.79
CA THR A 11 -5.77 -15.95 -10.95
C THR A 11 -4.74 -16.72 -11.77
N ASP A 12 -3.85 -17.43 -11.11
CA ASP A 12 -2.88 -18.33 -11.77
C ASP A 12 -3.54 -19.69 -12.04
N LEU A 13 -3.16 -20.32 -13.14
CA LEU A 13 -3.73 -21.61 -13.54
C LEU A 13 -3.66 -22.69 -12.46
N TYR A 14 -2.57 -22.69 -11.67
CA TYR A 14 -2.43 -23.69 -10.60
C TYR A 14 -3.51 -23.59 -9.52
N GLN A 15 -4.15 -22.44 -9.33
CA GLN A 15 -5.26 -22.28 -8.40
C GLN A 15 -6.47 -23.09 -8.86
N ILE A 16 -6.84 -22.96 -10.14
CA ILE A 16 -7.96 -23.72 -10.72
C ILE A 16 -7.62 -25.22 -10.74
N ASN A 17 -6.39 -25.60 -11.08
CA ASN A 17 -5.95 -26.99 -11.04
C ASN A 17 -6.04 -27.59 -9.63
N MET A 18 -5.62 -26.86 -8.60
CA MET A 18 -5.73 -27.31 -7.21
C MET A 18 -7.18 -27.41 -6.78
N MET A 19 -8.04 -26.45 -7.13
CA MET A 19 -9.47 -26.53 -6.87
C MET A 19 -10.09 -27.80 -7.48
N GLN A 20 -9.73 -28.14 -8.71
CA GLN A 20 -10.19 -29.37 -9.36
C GLN A 20 -9.72 -30.62 -8.60
N VAL A 21 -8.45 -30.65 -8.16
CA VAL A 21 -7.95 -31.76 -7.33
C VAL A 21 -8.73 -31.87 -6.04
N TYR A 22 -8.96 -30.76 -5.33
CA TYR A 22 -9.74 -30.73 -4.08
C TYR A 22 -11.19 -31.20 -4.31
N PHE A 23 -11.79 -30.76 -5.40
CA PHE A 23 -13.15 -31.17 -5.80
C PHE A 23 -13.22 -32.67 -6.04
N ASN A 24 -12.34 -33.21 -6.87
CA ASN A 24 -12.30 -34.64 -7.22
C ASN A 24 -12.04 -35.55 -6.02
N GLN A 25 -11.29 -35.07 -5.02
CA GLN A 25 -11.01 -35.78 -3.78
C GLN A 25 -12.06 -35.56 -2.68
N GLY A 26 -13.08 -34.71 -2.92
CA GLY A 26 -14.14 -34.42 -1.96
C GLY A 26 -13.70 -33.56 -0.77
N ILE A 27 -12.51 -32.90 -0.86
CA ILE A 27 -11.97 -32.08 0.23
C ILE A 27 -12.13 -30.58 0.00
N HIS A 28 -12.75 -30.16 -1.11
CA HIS A 28 -12.91 -28.75 -1.50
C HIS A 28 -13.65 -27.88 -0.48
N ASN A 29 -14.54 -28.50 0.32
CA ASN A 29 -15.31 -27.85 1.38
C ASN A 29 -14.70 -27.97 2.78
N LYS A 30 -13.54 -28.65 2.95
CA LYS A 30 -12.85 -28.65 4.23
C LYS A 30 -12.54 -27.23 4.66
N LYS A 31 -12.74 -26.94 5.93
CA LYS A 31 -12.42 -25.63 6.48
C LYS A 31 -10.92 -25.43 6.52
N ALA A 32 -10.45 -24.30 6.02
CA ALA A 32 -9.04 -23.93 6.04
C ALA A 32 -8.86 -22.46 6.42
N VAL A 33 -7.69 -22.13 6.97
CA VAL A 33 -7.29 -20.76 7.27
C VAL A 33 -5.97 -20.47 6.56
N PHE A 34 -5.96 -19.36 5.83
CA PHE A 34 -4.77 -18.83 5.16
C PHE A 34 -4.48 -17.43 5.67
N GLU A 35 -3.19 -17.07 5.65
CA GLU A 35 -2.74 -15.74 6.05
C GLU A 35 -1.80 -15.13 5.01
N VAL A 36 -1.96 -13.81 4.81
CA VAL A 36 -1.05 -12.97 4.03
C VAL A 36 -0.07 -12.30 4.98
N TYR A 37 1.20 -12.36 4.65
CA TYR A 37 2.27 -11.60 5.31
C TYR A 37 3.42 -11.36 4.32
N PHE A 38 4.30 -10.43 4.64
CA PHE A 38 5.56 -10.23 3.91
C PHE A 38 6.74 -10.37 4.86
N ARG A 39 7.93 -10.70 4.32
CA ARG A 39 9.11 -11.07 5.13
C ARG A 39 10.06 -9.93 5.41
N GLN A 40 10.02 -8.90 4.59
CA GLN A 40 10.92 -7.75 4.67
C GLN A 40 10.14 -6.48 4.39
N LEU A 41 10.42 -5.45 5.17
CA LEU A 41 9.86 -4.13 4.92
C LEU A 41 10.35 -3.56 3.59
N PRO A 42 9.47 -2.92 2.80
CA PRO A 42 9.86 -2.34 1.53
C PRO A 42 10.78 -1.12 1.74
N PHE A 43 11.63 -0.85 0.75
CA PHE A 43 12.52 0.32 0.71
C PHE A 43 13.51 0.40 1.88
N LYS A 44 13.77 -0.69 2.59
CA LYS A 44 14.51 -0.69 3.87
C LYS A 44 13.92 0.30 4.88
N ASN A 45 12.61 0.46 4.85
CA ASN A 45 11.85 1.34 5.75
C ASN A 45 11.62 0.67 7.10
N GLY A 46 11.23 1.42 8.11
CA GLY A 46 10.89 0.88 9.43
C GLY A 46 9.42 0.46 9.58
N PHE A 47 8.58 0.69 8.55
CA PHE A 47 7.15 0.33 8.51
C PHE A 47 6.66 0.20 7.08
N ALA A 48 5.48 -0.38 6.89
CA ALA A 48 4.71 -0.28 5.66
C ALA A 48 3.31 0.25 5.99
N VAL A 49 2.64 0.88 5.01
CA VAL A 49 1.27 1.39 5.14
C VAL A 49 0.34 0.43 4.43
N PHE A 50 -0.61 -0.15 5.15
CA PHE A 50 -1.58 -1.08 4.57
C PHE A 50 -2.56 -0.33 3.66
N ALA A 51 -2.76 -0.87 2.46
CA ALA A 51 -3.66 -0.34 1.45
C ALA A 51 -4.10 -1.45 0.50
N GLY A 52 -5.31 -1.32 -0.09
CA GLY A 52 -5.85 -2.27 -1.06
C GLY A 52 -7.15 -2.94 -0.63
N LEU A 53 -7.65 -2.70 0.59
CA LEU A 53 -8.85 -3.36 1.10
C LEU A 53 -10.09 -3.02 0.25
N GLU A 54 -10.29 -1.76 -0.13
CA GLU A 54 -11.43 -1.37 -0.98
C GLU A 54 -11.41 -2.11 -2.33
N ARG A 55 -10.23 -2.27 -2.95
CA ARG A 55 -10.11 -3.02 -4.22
C ARG A 55 -10.38 -4.52 -4.02
N ILE A 56 -9.96 -5.09 -2.89
CA ILE A 56 -10.26 -6.48 -2.52
C ILE A 56 -11.77 -6.67 -2.31
N VAL A 57 -12.43 -5.75 -1.61
CA VAL A 57 -13.89 -5.78 -1.44
C VAL A 57 -14.57 -5.74 -2.81
N ASN A 58 -14.16 -4.82 -3.69
CA ASN A 58 -14.69 -4.78 -5.06
C ASN A 58 -14.48 -6.08 -5.85
N TYR A 59 -13.35 -6.75 -5.66
CA TYR A 59 -13.08 -8.05 -6.28
C TYR A 59 -14.01 -9.14 -5.72
N LEU A 60 -14.16 -9.23 -4.40
CA LEU A 60 -14.95 -10.27 -3.74
C LEU A 60 -16.44 -10.11 -3.99
N GLU A 61 -16.97 -8.88 -3.99
CA GLU A 61 -18.39 -8.59 -4.30
C GLU A 61 -18.77 -8.97 -5.75
N ASN A 62 -17.78 -9.03 -6.66
CA ASN A 62 -17.98 -9.41 -8.05
C ASN A 62 -17.40 -10.80 -8.37
N LEU A 63 -17.04 -11.60 -7.38
CA LEU A 63 -16.45 -12.91 -7.57
C LEU A 63 -17.52 -13.90 -8.01
N THR A 64 -17.66 -14.07 -9.32
CA THR A 64 -18.64 -14.96 -9.97
C THR A 64 -18.05 -15.46 -11.27
N PHE A 65 -18.10 -16.79 -11.48
CA PHE A 65 -17.76 -17.37 -12.78
C PHE A 65 -18.88 -17.09 -13.79
N SER A 66 -18.61 -16.26 -14.76
CA SER A 66 -19.55 -15.95 -15.85
C SER A 66 -19.72 -17.14 -16.81
N GLU A 67 -20.76 -17.09 -17.63
CA GLU A 67 -20.95 -18.09 -18.71
C GLU A 67 -19.74 -18.16 -19.64
N THR A 68 -19.08 -17.01 -19.89
CA THR A 68 -17.90 -16.94 -20.75
C THR A 68 -16.67 -17.52 -20.05
N ASP A 69 -16.54 -17.37 -18.73
CA ASP A 69 -15.47 -17.98 -17.94
C ASP A 69 -15.59 -19.51 -17.97
N ILE A 70 -16.81 -20.02 -17.72
CA ILE A 70 -17.10 -21.46 -17.77
C ILE A 70 -16.83 -22.03 -19.16
N ALA A 71 -17.26 -21.35 -20.23
CA ALA A 71 -17.00 -21.78 -21.59
C ALA A 71 -15.50 -21.86 -21.88
N TYR A 72 -14.72 -20.84 -21.45
CA TYR A 72 -13.27 -20.83 -21.58
C TYR A 72 -12.60 -21.97 -20.82
N LEU A 73 -12.99 -22.23 -19.56
CA LEU A 73 -12.46 -23.34 -18.78
C LEU A 73 -12.81 -24.70 -19.39
N LYS A 74 -14.00 -24.84 -20.01
CA LYS A 74 -14.39 -26.03 -20.78
C LYS A 74 -13.47 -26.25 -21.97
N ASP A 75 -13.13 -25.19 -22.71
CA ASP A 75 -12.18 -25.27 -23.84
C ASP A 75 -10.76 -25.65 -23.40
N LEU A 76 -10.39 -25.36 -22.15
CA LEU A 76 -9.14 -25.82 -21.52
C LEU A 76 -9.18 -27.29 -21.09
N GLY A 77 -10.36 -27.94 -21.15
CA GLY A 77 -10.53 -29.37 -20.88
C GLY A 77 -10.94 -29.71 -19.45
N TYR A 78 -11.43 -28.75 -18.66
CA TYR A 78 -11.99 -29.05 -17.36
C TYR A 78 -13.30 -29.82 -17.46
N PRO A 79 -13.56 -30.82 -16.58
CA PRO A 79 -14.75 -31.69 -16.64
C PRO A 79 -16.04 -30.96 -16.24
N GLU A 80 -17.18 -31.40 -16.79
CA GLU A 80 -18.48 -30.73 -16.63
C GLU A 80 -18.92 -30.59 -15.17
N ASP A 81 -18.74 -31.63 -14.35
CA ASP A 81 -19.12 -31.60 -12.93
C ASP A 81 -18.37 -30.57 -12.12
N PHE A 82 -17.07 -30.37 -12.42
CA PHE A 82 -16.27 -29.30 -11.81
C PHE A 82 -16.70 -27.92 -12.35
N LEU A 83 -17.01 -27.80 -13.65
CA LEU A 83 -17.53 -26.56 -14.22
C LEU A 83 -18.89 -26.17 -13.62
N ASP A 84 -19.77 -27.14 -13.40
CA ASP A 84 -21.04 -26.92 -12.70
C ASP A 84 -20.83 -26.45 -11.26
N TYR A 85 -19.84 -27.00 -10.54
CA TYR A 85 -19.45 -26.52 -9.22
C TYR A 85 -19.01 -25.06 -9.27
N LEU A 86 -18.14 -24.67 -10.21
CA LEU A 86 -17.66 -23.30 -10.36
C LEU A 86 -18.79 -22.33 -10.73
N ALA A 87 -19.66 -22.70 -11.66
CA ALA A 87 -20.79 -21.87 -12.09
C ALA A 87 -21.80 -21.56 -10.95
N ASN A 88 -21.89 -22.45 -9.96
CA ASN A 88 -22.77 -22.30 -8.80
C ASN A 88 -22.04 -21.84 -7.53
N LEU A 89 -20.77 -21.51 -7.61
CA LEU A 89 -19.96 -21.10 -6.47
C LEU A 89 -20.54 -19.82 -5.84
N LYS A 90 -20.78 -19.87 -4.54
CA LYS A 90 -21.17 -18.73 -3.71
C LYS A 90 -20.06 -18.47 -2.72
N LEU A 91 -19.74 -17.21 -2.51
CA LEU A 91 -18.71 -16.83 -1.56
C LEU A 91 -19.11 -17.18 -0.12
N GLU A 92 -18.29 -17.96 0.56
CA GLU A 92 -18.49 -18.39 1.96
C GLU A 92 -17.28 -18.05 2.84
N LEU A 93 -16.43 -17.15 2.37
CA LEU A 93 -15.21 -16.75 3.08
C LEU A 93 -15.53 -15.85 4.27
N THR A 94 -14.88 -16.10 5.39
CA THR A 94 -14.74 -15.18 6.51
C THR A 94 -13.36 -14.54 6.41
N ILE A 95 -13.31 -13.22 6.47
CA ILE A 95 -12.07 -12.46 6.24
C ILE A 95 -11.85 -11.50 7.39
N ASN A 96 -10.63 -11.54 7.95
CA ASN A 96 -10.11 -10.54 8.86
C ASN A 96 -8.92 -9.83 8.20
N SER A 97 -8.80 -8.53 8.40
CA SER A 97 -7.78 -7.71 7.74
C SER A 97 -7.31 -6.59 8.63
N ALA A 98 -6.06 -6.16 8.43
CA ALA A 98 -5.63 -4.82 8.79
C ALA A 98 -6.50 -3.79 8.06
N LEU A 99 -6.66 -2.62 8.61
CA LEU A 99 -7.43 -1.53 7.99
C LEU A 99 -6.53 -0.65 7.11
N GLU A 100 -7.10 -0.08 6.05
CA GLU A 100 -6.33 0.86 5.24
C GLU A 100 -5.84 2.04 6.07
N GLY A 101 -4.55 2.30 5.99
CA GLY A 101 -3.88 3.30 6.81
C GLY A 101 -3.14 2.73 8.02
N ASP A 102 -3.41 1.47 8.44
CA ASP A 102 -2.61 0.81 9.47
C ASP A 102 -1.14 0.76 9.08
N LEU A 103 -0.28 0.93 10.07
CA LEU A 103 1.13 0.58 9.91
C LEU A 103 1.28 -0.92 10.13
N VAL A 104 1.91 -1.59 9.17
CA VAL A 104 2.13 -3.03 9.20
C VAL A 104 3.61 -3.36 9.05
N PHE A 105 4.00 -4.52 9.60
CA PHE A 105 5.40 -4.89 9.73
C PHE A 105 5.68 -6.27 9.14
N ALA A 106 6.96 -6.60 8.98
CA ALA A 106 7.37 -7.88 8.43
C ALA A 106 7.04 -9.05 9.39
N ASN A 107 6.64 -10.19 8.81
CA ASN A 107 6.36 -11.45 9.51
C ASN A 107 5.11 -11.49 10.41
N GLU A 108 4.27 -10.47 10.36
CA GLU A 108 2.94 -10.51 10.97
C GLU A 108 1.85 -10.78 9.94
N PRO A 109 0.78 -11.51 10.26
CA PRO A 109 -0.37 -11.63 9.38
C PRO A 109 -1.09 -10.27 9.25
N ILE A 110 -1.25 -9.81 8.01
CA ILE A 110 -1.94 -8.55 7.67
C ILE A 110 -3.31 -8.78 7.06
N PHE A 111 -3.60 -10.02 6.65
CA PHE A 111 -4.85 -10.42 6.04
C PHE A 111 -5.06 -11.91 6.27
N GLN A 112 -6.26 -12.32 6.66
CA GLN A 112 -6.60 -13.70 6.99
C GLN A 112 -7.89 -14.12 6.30
N VAL A 113 -7.85 -15.27 5.66
CA VAL A 113 -8.97 -15.86 4.92
C VAL A 113 -9.30 -17.21 5.52
N GLU A 114 -10.54 -17.41 5.94
CA GLU A 114 -11.06 -18.65 6.50
C GLU A 114 -12.30 -19.09 5.73
N GLY A 115 -12.43 -20.37 5.40
CA GLY A 115 -13.60 -20.91 4.72
C GLY A 115 -13.29 -22.21 3.98
N PRO A 116 -14.12 -22.56 2.96
CA PRO A 116 -13.90 -23.73 2.12
C PRO A 116 -12.53 -23.67 1.43
N LEU A 117 -11.76 -24.77 1.52
CA LEU A 117 -10.39 -24.86 1.02
C LEU A 117 -10.24 -24.38 -0.42
N ALA A 118 -11.16 -24.79 -1.31
CA ALA A 118 -11.10 -24.38 -2.71
C ALA A 118 -11.31 -22.88 -2.89
N GLN A 119 -12.19 -22.25 -2.12
CA GLN A 119 -12.40 -20.80 -2.18
C GLN A 119 -11.22 -20.02 -1.59
N CYS A 120 -10.69 -20.49 -0.45
CA CYS A 120 -9.46 -19.91 0.11
C CYS A 120 -8.31 -19.96 -0.89
N GLN A 121 -8.20 -21.06 -1.67
CA GLN A 121 -7.16 -21.21 -2.69
C GLN A 121 -7.35 -20.26 -3.88
N LEU A 122 -8.57 -20.09 -4.35
CA LEU A 122 -8.89 -19.28 -5.54
C LEU A 122 -8.41 -17.85 -5.42
N VAL A 123 -8.59 -17.24 -4.26
CA VAL A 123 -8.39 -15.78 -4.06
C VAL A 123 -6.93 -15.35 -3.91
N GLU A 124 -5.99 -16.29 -3.74
CA GLU A 124 -4.56 -16.01 -3.48
C GLU A 124 -3.98 -14.98 -4.43
N THR A 125 -4.06 -15.24 -5.74
CA THR A 125 -3.36 -14.42 -6.75
C THR A 125 -3.90 -12.98 -6.77
N ALA A 126 -5.22 -12.82 -6.75
CA ALA A 126 -5.84 -11.49 -6.76
C ALA A 126 -5.51 -10.70 -5.50
N LEU A 127 -5.61 -11.33 -4.31
CA LEU A 127 -5.27 -10.69 -3.04
C LEU A 127 -3.82 -10.23 -3.02
N LEU A 128 -2.88 -11.11 -3.40
CA LEU A 128 -1.47 -10.77 -3.40
C LEU A 128 -1.14 -9.69 -4.43
N ASN A 129 -1.73 -9.74 -5.63
CA ASN A 129 -1.52 -8.73 -6.66
C ASN A 129 -1.94 -7.34 -6.19
N ILE A 130 -3.12 -7.23 -5.58
CA ILE A 130 -3.66 -5.97 -5.08
C ILE A 130 -2.82 -5.44 -3.91
N LEU A 131 -2.57 -6.27 -2.89
CA LEU A 131 -1.85 -5.85 -1.69
C LEU A 131 -0.39 -5.49 -2.00
N ASN A 132 0.31 -6.29 -2.81
CA ASN A 132 1.70 -6.00 -3.18
C ASN A 132 1.87 -4.60 -3.74
N TYR A 133 1.01 -4.21 -4.69
CA TYR A 133 1.15 -2.92 -5.35
C TYR A 133 0.72 -1.76 -4.46
N GLN A 134 -0.47 -1.84 -3.85
CA GLN A 134 -1.02 -0.69 -3.12
C GLN A 134 -0.26 -0.42 -1.83
N ILE A 135 0.22 -1.44 -1.11
CA ILE A 135 1.09 -1.26 0.07
C ILE A 135 2.41 -0.58 -0.32
N LEU A 136 3.03 -0.98 -1.45
CA LEU A 136 4.25 -0.33 -1.92
C LEU A 136 4.03 1.16 -2.21
N ILE A 137 2.96 1.51 -2.92
CA ILE A 137 2.70 2.91 -3.28
C ILE A 137 2.34 3.75 -2.07
N ALA A 138 1.48 3.26 -1.18
CA ALA A 138 1.13 3.97 0.06
C ALA A 138 2.38 4.18 0.94
N THR A 139 3.22 3.16 1.08
CA THR A 139 4.47 3.26 1.85
C THR A 139 5.45 4.24 1.21
N LYS A 140 5.59 4.22 -0.12
CA LYS A 140 6.47 5.17 -0.85
C LYS A 140 5.99 6.60 -0.68
N ALA A 141 4.68 6.84 -0.75
CA ALA A 141 4.10 8.15 -0.49
C ALA A 141 4.35 8.61 0.96
N ALA A 142 4.19 7.73 1.95
CA ALA A 142 4.44 8.04 3.35
C ALA A 142 5.92 8.39 3.62
N ARG A 143 6.87 7.71 2.96
CA ARG A 143 8.29 8.05 3.01
C ARG A 143 8.57 9.45 2.44
N ILE A 144 7.95 9.78 1.31
CA ILE A 144 8.08 11.12 0.71
C ILE A 144 7.47 12.17 1.65
N ARG A 145 6.28 11.91 2.20
CA ARG A 145 5.61 12.77 3.18
C ARG A 145 6.50 13.05 4.39
N SER A 146 7.20 12.06 4.92
CA SER A 146 8.05 12.22 6.10
C SER A 146 9.21 13.21 5.90
N VAL A 147 9.66 13.44 4.67
CA VAL A 147 10.76 14.38 4.37
C VAL A 147 10.28 15.74 3.92
N ILE A 148 9.04 15.89 3.46
CA ILE A 148 8.49 17.19 3.05
C ILE A 148 7.67 17.87 4.15
N GLU A 149 7.38 17.15 5.23
CA GLU A 149 6.58 17.66 6.36
C GLU A 149 5.19 18.15 5.90
N ASP A 150 4.82 19.40 6.20
CA ASP A 150 3.50 19.97 5.85
C ASP A 150 3.41 20.52 4.42
N ALA A 151 4.51 20.48 3.64
CA ALA A 151 4.49 20.99 2.27
C ALA A 151 3.56 20.13 1.38
N PRO A 152 2.79 20.72 0.43
CA PRO A 152 1.91 19.96 -0.44
C PRO A 152 2.64 18.90 -1.29
N LEU A 153 2.10 17.66 -1.29
CA LEU A 153 2.53 16.56 -2.14
C LEU A 153 1.51 16.32 -3.25
N LEU A 154 1.92 16.50 -4.49
CA LEU A 154 1.09 16.26 -5.67
C LEU A 154 1.55 14.97 -6.37
N GLU A 155 0.64 14.03 -6.58
CA GLU A 155 0.90 12.79 -7.32
C GLU A 155 0.81 13.07 -8.84
N PHE A 156 1.92 12.95 -9.55
CA PHE A 156 2.04 13.25 -11.00
C PHE A 156 2.48 12.05 -11.84
N GLY A 157 2.19 10.84 -11.39
CA GLY A 157 2.71 9.61 -11.96
C GLY A 157 1.84 8.92 -13.02
N THR A 158 0.61 9.38 -13.29
CA THR A 158 -0.37 8.70 -14.13
C THR A 158 0.21 8.11 -15.42
N ARG A 159 0.97 8.90 -16.18
CA ARG A 159 1.57 8.48 -17.47
C ARG A 159 2.77 7.53 -17.32
N ARG A 160 3.20 7.22 -16.11
CA ARG A 160 4.37 6.38 -15.80
C ARG A 160 4.01 5.08 -15.11
N ALA A 161 2.78 4.96 -14.62
CA ALA A 161 2.29 3.74 -14.00
C ALA A 161 2.22 2.58 -15.02
N GLN A 162 2.30 1.36 -14.50
CA GLN A 162 2.12 0.16 -15.29
C GLN A 162 0.63 -0.07 -15.53
N GLU A 163 0.13 0.49 -16.63
CA GLU A 163 -1.26 0.39 -17.10
C GLU A 163 -2.25 1.29 -16.31
N MET A 164 -3.49 1.35 -16.81
CA MET A 164 -4.53 2.25 -16.29
C MET A 164 -4.97 1.91 -14.87
N ASP A 165 -5.11 0.64 -14.53
CA ASP A 165 -5.51 0.20 -13.20
C ASP A 165 -4.45 0.59 -12.16
N ALA A 166 -3.17 0.38 -12.48
CA ALA A 166 -2.08 0.82 -11.61
C ALA A 166 -2.09 2.34 -11.44
N ALA A 167 -2.36 3.12 -12.49
CA ALA A 167 -2.47 4.56 -12.38
C ALA A 167 -3.61 5.00 -11.44
N ILE A 168 -4.78 4.35 -11.51
CA ILE A 168 -5.97 4.70 -10.74
C ILE A 168 -5.79 4.30 -9.26
N TRP A 169 -5.53 3.02 -9.01
CA TRP A 169 -5.42 2.49 -7.66
C TRP A 169 -4.13 2.92 -6.97
N GLY A 170 -3.05 3.12 -7.73
CA GLY A 170 -1.82 3.70 -7.21
C GLY A 170 -1.99 5.16 -6.75
N THR A 171 -2.76 5.97 -7.50
CA THR A 171 -3.11 7.33 -7.05
C THR A 171 -3.88 7.29 -5.73
N ARG A 172 -4.87 6.38 -5.58
CA ARG A 172 -5.60 6.21 -4.31
C ARG A 172 -4.66 5.82 -3.17
N ALA A 173 -3.80 4.83 -3.41
CA ALA A 173 -2.82 4.39 -2.43
C ALA A 173 -1.83 5.50 -2.04
N ALA A 174 -1.41 6.34 -3.00
CA ALA A 174 -0.56 7.50 -2.71
C ALA A 174 -1.26 8.53 -1.79
N VAL A 175 -2.59 8.70 -1.92
CA VAL A 175 -3.35 9.57 -1.03
C VAL A 175 -3.42 9.00 0.38
N ILE A 176 -3.58 7.68 0.54
CA ILE A 176 -3.50 7.01 1.85
C ILE A 176 -2.13 7.29 2.49
N GLY A 177 -1.05 7.20 1.72
CA GLY A 177 0.32 7.51 2.16
C GLY A 177 0.62 9.00 2.33
N GLY A 178 -0.36 9.90 2.11
CA GLY A 178 -0.23 11.33 2.42
C GLY A 178 -0.15 12.27 1.23
N ALA A 179 -0.38 11.84 -0.03
CA ALA A 179 -0.54 12.77 -1.15
C ALA A 179 -1.79 13.65 -0.96
N ASP A 180 -1.71 14.92 -1.35
CA ASP A 180 -2.77 15.90 -1.14
C ASP A 180 -3.68 16.07 -2.34
N ALA A 181 -3.13 15.85 -3.54
CA ALA A 181 -3.84 15.95 -4.80
C ALA A 181 -3.15 15.11 -5.87
N THR A 182 -3.82 14.94 -7.02
CA THR A 182 -3.30 14.19 -8.16
C THR A 182 -3.53 14.93 -9.47
N SER A 183 -2.71 14.63 -10.49
CA SER A 183 -3.00 15.02 -11.86
C SER A 183 -3.92 14.02 -12.59
N ASN A 184 -4.27 12.90 -11.97
CA ASN A 184 -5.12 11.86 -12.54
C ASN A 184 -6.60 12.24 -12.47
N VAL A 185 -7.12 12.78 -13.56
CA VAL A 185 -8.52 13.24 -13.64
C VAL A 185 -9.53 12.11 -13.36
N ARG A 186 -9.22 10.88 -13.83
CA ARG A 186 -10.11 9.73 -13.61
C ARG A 186 -10.12 9.30 -12.14
N ALA A 187 -8.96 9.20 -11.50
CA ALA A 187 -8.86 8.89 -10.07
C ALA A 187 -9.54 9.97 -9.22
N GLY A 188 -9.35 11.25 -9.57
CA GLY A 188 -10.06 12.37 -8.94
C GLY A 188 -11.57 12.21 -8.99
N LYS A 189 -12.11 11.84 -10.18
CA LYS A 189 -13.54 11.59 -10.36
C LYS A 189 -14.06 10.39 -9.54
N ILE A 190 -13.31 9.28 -9.52
CA ILE A 190 -13.75 8.03 -8.88
C ILE A 190 -13.69 8.15 -7.34
N PHE A 191 -12.60 8.70 -6.81
CA PHE A 191 -12.32 8.69 -5.37
C PHE A 191 -12.51 10.04 -4.68
N GLY A 192 -12.98 11.07 -5.40
CA GLY A 192 -13.16 12.41 -4.84
C GLY A 192 -11.84 13.11 -4.49
N ILE A 193 -10.71 12.71 -5.09
CA ILE A 193 -9.39 13.29 -4.83
C ILE A 193 -9.29 14.66 -5.50
N PRO A 194 -8.78 15.71 -4.81
CA PRO A 194 -8.51 16.99 -5.46
C PRO A 194 -7.60 16.84 -6.67
N VAL A 195 -8.01 17.42 -7.81
CA VAL A 195 -7.21 17.37 -9.03
C VAL A 195 -6.40 18.65 -9.14
N SER A 196 -5.08 18.51 -9.28
CA SER A 196 -4.14 19.62 -9.44
C SER A 196 -3.20 19.36 -10.61
N GLY A 197 -2.86 20.41 -11.30
CA GLY A 197 -1.95 20.36 -12.44
C GLY A 197 -1.79 21.74 -13.03
N THR A 198 -0.86 21.85 -13.97
CA THR A 198 -0.58 23.08 -14.70
C THR A 198 -0.60 22.80 -16.20
N HIS A 199 0.18 23.49 -16.97
CA HIS A 199 0.41 23.17 -18.38
C HIS A 199 1.74 22.42 -18.58
N ALA A 200 1.95 21.88 -19.77
CA ALA A 200 3.20 21.24 -20.19
C ALA A 200 4.03 22.19 -21.08
N HIS A 201 5.30 21.82 -21.34
CA HIS A 201 6.19 22.53 -22.28
C HIS A 201 5.56 22.67 -23.68
N ALA A 202 4.76 21.69 -24.09
CA ALA A 202 4.06 21.72 -25.38
C ALA A 202 3.18 22.97 -25.57
N LEU A 203 2.57 23.51 -24.51
CA LEU A 203 1.83 24.77 -24.60
C LEU A 203 2.75 25.93 -24.99
N VAL A 204 3.91 26.06 -24.33
CA VAL A 204 4.89 27.11 -24.63
C VAL A 204 5.44 26.97 -26.04
N GLN A 205 5.72 25.73 -26.45
CA GLN A 205 6.19 25.43 -27.80
C GLN A 205 5.13 25.74 -28.88
N ALA A 206 3.85 25.50 -28.60
CA ALA A 206 2.75 25.80 -29.53
C ALA A 206 2.60 27.31 -29.80
N TYR A 207 2.93 28.15 -28.80
CA TYR A 207 2.96 29.61 -28.95
C TYR A 207 4.31 30.15 -29.41
N GLY A 208 5.37 29.34 -29.39
CA GLY A 208 6.73 29.72 -29.78
C GLY A 208 7.46 30.60 -28.76
N ASN A 209 6.80 31.01 -27.68
CA ASN A 209 7.41 31.79 -26.61
C ASN A 209 6.60 31.72 -25.30
N ASP A 210 7.25 31.99 -24.16
CA ASP A 210 6.67 31.89 -22.84
C ASP A 210 5.59 32.95 -22.58
N TYR A 211 5.83 34.20 -23.01
CA TYR A 211 4.90 35.29 -22.72
C TYR A 211 3.51 35.06 -23.30
N ASP A 212 3.41 34.76 -24.59
CA ASP A 212 2.12 34.53 -25.23
C ASP A 212 1.43 33.27 -24.70
N ALA A 213 2.18 32.20 -24.44
CA ALA A 213 1.67 31.00 -23.83
C ALA A 213 1.08 31.24 -22.43
N PHE A 214 1.80 31.93 -21.55
CA PHE A 214 1.33 32.24 -20.20
C PHE A 214 0.13 33.17 -20.22
N LYS A 215 0.11 34.17 -21.11
CA LYS A 215 -1.02 35.07 -21.27
C LYS A 215 -2.27 34.33 -21.80
N ALA A 216 -2.09 33.42 -22.73
CA ALA A 216 -3.18 32.57 -23.23
C ALA A 216 -3.72 31.64 -22.13
N TYR A 217 -2.84 31.00 -21.34
CA TYR A 217 -3.24 30.17 -20.21
C TYR A 217 -4.05 31.01 -19.19
N ALA A 218 -3.55 32.16 -18.84
CA ALA A 218 -4.18 33.09 -17.91
C ALA A 218 -5.52 33.66 -18.39
N SER A 219 -5.79 33.66 -19.71
CA SER A 219 -7.09 34.08 -20.25
C SER A 219 -8.22 33.12 -19.97
N THR A 220 -7.90 31.85 -19.64
CA THR A 220 -8.87 30.76 -19.41
C THR A 220 -8.84 30.23 -17.98
N HIS A 221 -7.77 30.51 -17.23
CA HIS A 221 -7.57 30.02 -15.88
C HIS A 221 -7.32 31.19 -14.93
N LYS A 222 -8.09 31.22 -13.84
CA LYS A 222 -7.89 32.25 -12.80
C LYS A 222 -6.68 31.94 -11.94
N ASP A 223 -6.52 30.69 -11.55
CA ASP A 223 -5.40 30.21 -10.73
C ASP A 223 -4.24 29.78 -11.64
N CYS A 224 -3.14 30.50 -11.57
CA CYS A 224 -2.02 30.35 -12.51
C CYS A 224 -0.73 29.92 -11.82
N VAL A 225 -0.22 28.76 -12.22
CA VAL A 225 1.17 28.32 -12.00
C VAL A 225 1.82 28.13 -13.36
N PHE A 226 2.86 28.89 -13.67
CA PHE A 226 3.53 28.84 -14.96
C PHE A 226 4.74 27.91 -14.94
N LEU A 227 4.85 27.02 -15.94
CA LEU A 227 6.03 26.17 -16.17
C LEU A 227 7.09 26.99 -16.91
N VAL A 228 8.21 27.28 -16.23
CA VAL A 228 9.12 28.37 -16.66
C VAL A 228 10.45 27.89 -17.23
N ASP A 229 10.63 26.59 -17.40
CA ASP A 229 11.89 25.98 -17.83
C ASP A 229 11.83 25.35 -19.25
N THR A 230 10.99 25.90 -20.13
CA THR A 230 10.91 25.43 -21.53
C THR A 230 12.15 25.82 -22.33
N TYR A 231 12.68 27.03 -22.14
CA TYR A 231 13.87 27.53 -22.87
C TYR A 231 14.99 27.93 -21.88
N ASP A 232 14.86 29.07 -21.22
CA ASP A 232 15.79 29.52 -20.16
C ASP A 232 15.00 29.99 -18.96
N THR A 233 15.11 29.25 -17.88
CA THR A 233 14.34 29.50 -16.65
C THR A 233 14.53 30.92 -16.11
N LEU A 234 15.80 31.38 -15.99
CA LEU A 234 16.12 32.60 -15.28
C LEU A 234 16.09 33.86 -16.18
N LYS A 235 16.35 33.70 -17.48
CA LYS A 235 16.42 34.83 -18.41
C LYS A 235 15.13 35.03 -19.21
N ILE A 236 14.30 33.96 -19.37
CA ILE A 236 13.11 33.99 -20.22
C ILE A 236 11.86 33.62 -19.42
N GLY A 237 11.79 32.40 -18.85
CA GLY A 237 10.56 31.86 -18.26
C GLY A 237 10.07 32.68 -17.06
N VAL A 238 10.89 32.82 -16.02
CA VAL A 238 10.51 33.56 -14.81
C VAL A 238 10.25 35.04 -15.09
N PRO A 239 11.08 35.77 -15.87
CA PRO A 239 10.76 37.15 -16.26
C PRO A 239 9.44 37.31 -16.99
N ASN A 240 9.08 36.38 -17.90
CA ASN A 240 7.80 36.42 -18.60
C ASN A 240 6.63 36.05 -17.69
N ALA A 241 6.79 35.11 -16.75
CA ALA A 241 5.80 34.80 -15.74
C ALA A 241 5.49 36.05 -14.87
N ILE A 242 6.53 36.73 -14.39
CA ILE A 242 6.40 37.97 -13.62
C ILE A 242 5.74 39.08 -14.44
N ARG A 243 6.12 39.21 -15.70
CA ARG A 243 5.53 40.20 -16.61
C ARG A 243 4.02 39.98 -16.78
N VAL A 244 3.59 38.77 -17.09
CA VAL A 244 2.16 38.39 -17.24
C VAL A 244 1.40 38.62 -15.94
N ALA A 245 1.99 38.22 -14.79
CA ALA A 245 1.37 38.41 -13.49
C ALA A 245 1.14 39.92 -13.18
N LYS A 246 2.12 40.77 -13.48
CA LYS A 246 1.98 42.22 -13.29
C LYS A 246 0.97 42.85 -14.26
N GLU A 247 0.96 42.44 -15.52
CA GLU A 247 0.05 42.99 -16.53
C GLU A 247 -1.41 42.64 -16.22
N LEU A 248 -1.67 41.44 -15.70
CA LEU A 248 -3.02 40.99 -15.43
C LEU A 248 -3.50 41.35 -14.01
N GLY A 249 -2.60 41.53 -13.06
CA GLY A 249 -2.92 41.94 -11.68
C GLY A 249 -4.02 41.07 -11.07
N ASP A 250 -5.05 41.72 -10.51
CA ASP A 250 -6.18 41.05 -9.82
C ASP A 250 -7.08 40.22 -10.74
N LYS A 251 -6.84 40.21 -12.06
CA LYS A 251 -7.60 39.36 -12.99
C LYS A 251 -7.26 37.87 -12.83
N ILE A 252 -6.06 37.58 -12.29
CA ILE A 252 -5.62 36.21 -12.01
C ILE A 252 -5.09 36.09 -10.59
N ASN A 253 -5.10 34.86 -10.08
CA ASN A 253 -4.34 34.49 -8.88
C ASN A 253 -3.00 33.91 -9.34
N PHE A 254 -1.94 34.70 -9.32
CA PHE A 254 -0.60 34.19 -9.61
C PHE A 254 -0.10 33.37 -8.44
N LEU A 255 -0.32 32.05 -8.47
CA LEU A 255 0.05 31.13 -7.40
C LEU A 255 1.54 30.81 -7.36
N GLY A 256 2.23 30.90 -8.51
CA GLY A 256 3.66 30.66 -8.56
C GLY A 256 4.19 30.13 -9.89
N VAL A 257 5.34 29.49 -9.82
CA VAL A 257 6.05 28.91 -10.98
C VAL A 257 6.46 27.48 -10.71
N ARG A 258 6.60 26.67 -11.78
CA ARG A 258 7.04 25.28 -11.70
C ARG A 258 8.37 25.08 -12.42
N LEU A 259 9.27 24.37 -11.75
CA LEU A 259 10.57 23.91 -12.22
C LEU A 259 10.50 22.38 -12.44
N ASP A 260 10.81 21.91 -13.64
CA ASP A 260 10.76 20.51 -14.03
C ASP A 260 12.14 19.97 -14.48
N SER A 261 13.17 20.82 -14.50
CA SER A 261 14.50 20.46 -15.00
C SER A 261 15.64 21.28 -14.38
N GLY A 262 16.86 20.85 -14.63
CA GLY A 262 18.08 21.55 -14.21
C GLY A 262 18.43 21.35 -12.74
N ASP A 263 19.33 22.20 -12.23
CA ASP A 263 19.72 22.21 -10.81
C ASP A 263 18.63 22.89 -9.98
N LEU A 264 17.69 22.08 -9.44
CA LEU A 264 16.55 22.58 -8.68
C LEU A 264 16.97 23.36 -7.43
N ALA A 265 18.11 22.99 -6.79
CA ALA A 265 18.59 23.72 -5.61
C ALA A 265 19.08 25.13 -5.97
N TYR A 266 19.85 25.25 -7.04
CA TYR A 266 20.30 26.52 -7.53
C TYR A 266 19.16 27.38 -8.11
N LEU A 267 18.37 26.78 -9.03
CA LEU A 267 17.30 27.48 -9.72
C LEU A 267 16.25 28.01 -8.73
N SER A 268 15.78 27.20 -7.78
CA SER A 268 14.77 27.64 -6.82
C SER A 268 15.23 28.86 -6.00
N LYS A 269 16.50 28.94 -5.62
CA LYS A 269 17.04 30.09 -4.92
C LYS A 269 17.10 31.36 -5.79
N GLN A 270 17.44 31.22 -7.07
CA GLN A 270 17.47 32.38 -7.99
C GLN A 270 16.04 32.82 -8.34
N VAL A 271 15.15 31.89 -8.57
CA VAL A 271 13.71 32.13 -8.83
C VAL A 271 13.09 32.87 -7.65
N ARG A 272 13.35 32.44 -6.42
CA ARG A 272 12.82 33.10 -5.21
C ARG A 272 13.29 34.59 -5.15
N LYS A 273 14.57 34.84 -5.43
CA LYS A 273 15.09 36.21 -5.49
C LYS A 273 14.37 37.07 -6.53
N GLN A 274 14.12 36.53 -7.72
CA GLN A 274 13.42 37.26 -8.78
C GLN A 274 11.95 37.54 -8.41
N LEU A 275 11.26 36.58 -7.84
CA LEU A 275 9.87 36.73 -7.41
C LEU A 275 9.75 37.76 -6.28
N ASP A 276 10.64 37.70 -5.28
CA ASP A 276 10.69 38.68 -4.16
C ASP A 276 10.98 40.11 -4.67
N ALA A 277 11.98 40.26 -5.53
CA ALA A 277 12.31 41.54 -6.10
C ALA A 277 11.19 42.13 -6.99
N ALA A 278 10.35 41.26 -7.55
CA ALA A 278 9.22 41.65 -8.37
C ALA A 278 7.96 42.01 -7.56
N GLY A 279 7.95 41.74 -6.23
CA GLY A 279 6.82 41.99 -5.34
C GLY A 279 5.86 40.81 -5.19
N PHE A 280 6.32 39.56 -5.44
CA PHE A 280 5.59 38.31 -5.29
C PHE A 280 6.21 37.40 -4.22
N PRO A 281 6.33 37.84 -2.95
CA PRO A 281 6.95 37.02 -1.90
C PRO A 281 6.11 35.75 -1.56
N ASP A 282 4.80 35.77 -1.79
CA ASP A 282 3.90 34.67 -1.48
C ASP A 282 3.75 33.65 -2.63
N ALA A 283 4.25 33.97 -3.83
CA ALA A 283 4.21 33.08 -4.98
C ALA A 283 5.06 31.82 -4.70
N LYS A 284 4.48 30.65 -4.90
CA LYS A 284 5.07 29.34 -4.59
C LYS A 284 6.00 28.87 -5.69
N ILE A 285 7.02 28.11 -5.31
CA ILE A 285 7.89 27.40 -6.24
C ILE A 285 7.57 25.92 -6.17
N TYR A 286 7.05 25.40 -7.27
CA TYR A 286 6.73 24.00 -7.47
C TYR A 286 7.95 23.31 -8.08
N ALA A 287 8.31 22.12 -7.56
CA ALA A 287 9.31 21.26 -8.19
C ALA A 287 8.70 19.95 -8.64
N SER A 288 9.09 19.50 -9.82
CA SER A 288 8.80 18.18 -10.35
C SER A 288 10.06 17.61 -11.03
N ASN A 289 9.97 16.40 -11.60
CA ASN A 289 11.09 15.68 -12.23
C ASN A 289 11.87 14.75 -11.29
N ASP A 290 11.72 13.44 -11.48
CA ASP A 290 12.45 12.31 -10.87
C ASP A 290 12.70 12.43 -9.34
N LEU A 291 11.75 13.07 -8.65
CA LEU A 291 11.79 13.27 -7.21
C LEU A 291 11.47 11.96 -6.47
N ASP A 292 12.20 11.74 -5.40
CA ASP A 292 11.95 10.75 -4.35
C ASP A 292 12.36 11.32 -2.98
N GLU A 293 12.14 10.58 -1.91
CA GLU A 293 12.49 11.01 -0.56
C GLU A 293 13.98 11.37 -0.40
N ASN A 294 14.88 10.67 -1.08
CA ASN A 294 16.33 10.93 -1.01
C ASN A 294 16.70 12.20 -1.74
N THR A 295 16.18 12.41 -2.94
CA THR A 295 16.39 13.62 -3.74
C THR A 295 15.84 14.85 -3.01
N ILE A 296 14.61 14.73 -2.46
CA ILE A 296 13.97 15.82 -1.71
C ILE A 296 14.77 16.15 -0.45
N LEU A 297 15.19 15.16 0.32
CA LEU A 297 16.02 15.38 1.51
C LEU A 297 17.31 16.13 1.15
N ASN A 298 17.98 15.73 0.06
CA ASN A 298 19.20 16.37 -0.43
C ASN A 298 18.94 17.83 -0.84
N LEU A 299 17.84 18.11 -1.56
CA LEU A 299 17.44 19.47 -1.93
C LEU A 299 17.16 20.34 -0.69
N LYS A 300 16.50 19.79 0.35
CA LYS A 300 16.30 20.50 1.63
C LYS A 300 17.62 20.80 2.34
N MET A 301 18.54 19.83 2.38
CA MET A 301 19.89 20.05 2.94
C MET A 301 20.65 21.16 2.22
N GLN A 302 20.48 21.27 0.91
CA GLN A 302 21.03 22.34 0.09
C GLN A 302 20.26 23.67 0.24
N LYS A 303 19.23 23.73 1.09
CA LYS A 303 18.37 24.92 1.33
C LYS A 303 17.67 25.40 0.05
N ALA A 304 17.22 24.46 -0.80
CA ALA A 304 16.34 24.76 -1.92
C ALA A 304 15.09 25.50 -1.45
N LYS A 305 14.56 26.40 -2.27
CA LYS A 305 13.37 27.20 -2.00
C LYS A 305 12.18 26.63 -2.75
N ILE A 306 11.78 25.42 -2.38
CA ILE A 306 10.68 24.67 -2.99
C ILE A 306 9.56 24.59 -1.97
N ASP A 307 8.35 24.97 -2.37
CA ASP A 307 7.17 25.04 -1.53
C ASP A 307 6.20 23.89 -1.80
N VAL A 308 6.19 23.32 -3.02
CA VAL A 308 5.26 22.28 -3.47
C VAL A 308 5.99 21.20 -4.25
N TRP A 309 5.70 19.95 -3.95
CA TRP A 309 6.39 18.80 -4.52
C TRP A 309 5.48 17.99 -5.43
N GLY A 310 5.79 17.96 -6.73
CA GLY A 310 5.11 17.12 -7.73
C GLY A 310 5.92 15.85 -7.98
N VAL A 311 5.48 14.72 -7.46
CA VAL A 311 6.22 13.46 -7.55
C VAL A 311 5.49 12.50 -8.48
N GLY A 312 6.19 11.98 -9.48
CA GLY A 312 5.60 11.15 -10.53
C GLY A 312 6.16 9.73 -10.56
N THR A 313 7.14 9.51 -11.43
CA THR A 313 7.67 8.19 -11.79
C THR A 313 8.05 7.35 -10.58
N LYS A 314 8.92 7.87 -9.73
CA LYS A 314 9.48 7.09 -8.62
C LYS A 314 8.47 6.75 -7.53
N LEU A 315 7.38 7.53 -7.40
CA LEU A 315 6.28 7.23 -6.52
C LEU A 315 5.39 6.11 -7.10
N ILE A 316 4.78 6.36 -8.29
CA ILE A 316 3.73 5.49 -8.83
C ILE A 316 4.23 4.12 -9.29
N THR A 317 5.53 3.98 -9.52
CA THR A 317 6.16 2.71 -9.91
C THR A 317 6.84 2.00 -8.75
N ALA A 318 6.85 2.58 -7.54
CA ALA A 318 7.69 2.10 -6.44
C ALA A 318 9.12 1.77 -6.93
N TYR A 319 9.73 2.69 -7.66
CA TYR A 319 10.90 2.54 -8.53
C TYR A 319 12.04 1.67 -7.96
N ASP A 320 12.33 1.79 -6.70
CA ASP A 320 13.42 1.12 -5.99
C ASP A 320 13.01 -0.22 -5.35
N GLN A 321 11.73 -0.61 -5.46
CA GLN A 321 11.21 -1.87 -4.91
C GLN A 321 10.06 -2.39 -5.80
N PRO A 322 10.32 -3.24 -6.80
CA PRO A 322 9.30 -3.64 -7.79
C PRO A 322 8.22 -4.56 -7.22
N ALA A 323 8.46 -5.23 -6.09
CA ALA A 323 7.50 -6.10 -5.44
C ALA A 323 7.67 -6.09 -3.91
N LEU A 324 6.56 -6.13 -3.17
CA LEU A 324 6.57 -6.28 -1.72
C LEU A 324 7.04 -7.67 -1.29
N GLY A 325 6.74 -8.68 -2.10
CA GLY A 325 7.07 -10.07 -1.80
C GLY A 325 6.14 -10.68 -0.74
N ALA A 326 4.89 -10.20 -0.66
CA ALA A 326 3.87 -10.82 0.17
C ALA A 326 3.60 -12.25 -0.25
N VAL A 327 3.25 -13.09 0.70
CA VAL A 327 2.95 -14.50 0.53
C VAL A 327 1.62 -14.84 1.19
N TYR A 328 0.98 -15.88 0.66
CA TYR A 328 -0.28 -16.44 1.15
C TYR A 328 -0.01 -17.88 1.59
N LYS A 329 -0.29 -18.22 2.84
CA LYS A 329 0.08 -19.53 3.40
C LYS A 329 -1.05 -20.10 4.21
N ILE A 330 -1.36 -21.40 3.95
CA ILE A 330 -2.23 -22.18 4.80
C ILE A 330 -1.58 -22.36 6.17
N VAL A 331 -2.32 -22.06 7.23
CA VAL A 331 -1.86 -22.12 8.62
C VAL A 331 -2.62 -23.14 9.45
N THR A 332 -3.85 -23.47 9.04
CA THR A 332 -4.71 -24.44 9.72
C THR A 332 -5.65 -25.08 8.70
N ILE A 333 -5.94 -26.36 8.84
CA ILE A 333 -6.88 -27.10 7.99
C ILE A 333 -7.66 -28.15 8.79
N GLU A 334 -8.90 -28.38 8.41
CA GLU A 334 -9.79 -29.40 8.97
C GLU A 334 -9.42 -30.81 8.47
N ASP A 335 -9.39 -31.78 9.36
CA ASP A 335 -9.25 -33.21 8.99
C ASP A 335 -10.58 -33.88 8.62
N ASP A 336 -10.55 -35.20 8.39
CA ASP A 336 -11.75 -35.97 8.03
C ASP A 336 -12.74 -36.16 9.21
N GLN A 337 -12.37 -35.83 10.43
CA GLN A 337 -13.17 -35.84 11.62
C GLN A 337 -13.77 -34.47 11.98
N GLY A 338 -13.48 -33.44 11.21
CA GLY A 338 -13.90 -32.05 11.48
C GLY A 338 -13.04 -31.34 12.52
N VAL A 339 -11.84 -31.84 12.81
CA VAL A 339 -10.88 -31.22 13.76
C VAL A 339 -9.89 -30.35 13.01
N MET A 340 -9.70 -29.12 13.49
CA MET A 340 -8.72 -28.19 12.90
C MET A 340 -7.29 -28.56 13.36
N HIS A 341 -6.39 -28.68 12.41
CA HIS A 341 -4.98 -28.98 12.62
C HIS A 341 -4.08 -27.89 12.03
N ASP A 342 -3.15 -27.43 12.82
CA ASP A 342 -2.18 -26.44 12.38
C ASP A 342 -1.18 -27.04 11.39
N THR A 343 -0.84 -26.25 10.37
CA THR A 343 0.06 -26.65 9.31
C THR A 343 1.32 -25.79 9.29
N ILE A 344 2.44 -26.38 8.90
CA ILE A 344 3.70 -25.68 8.78
C ILE A 344 4.42 -26.04 7.48
N LYS A 345 4.96 -25.03 6.80
CA LYS A 345 5.90 -25.24 5.71
C LYS A 345 7.33 -25.10 6.23
N LEU A 346 8.11 -26.17 6.13
CA LEU A 346 9.55 -26.13 6.37
C LEU A 346 10.31 -25.70 5.08
N SER A 347 11.43 -25.07 5.27
CA SER A 347 12.34 -24.65 4.20
C SER A 347 13.78 -24.69 4.69
N ASN A 348 14.74 -24.88 3.78
CA ASN A 348 16.17 -24.72 4.07
C ASN A 348 16.53 -23.26 4.44
N ASN A 349 15.69 -22.29 4.05
CA ASN A 349 15.81 -20.91 4.48
C ASN A 349 14.92 -20.68 5.71
N ALA A 350 15.50 -20.36 6.84
CA ALA A 350 14.78 -20.12 8.10
C ALA A 350 13.67 -19.07 7.97
N GLU A 351 13.89 -18.00 7.19
CA GLU A 351 12.92 -16.94 6.89
C GLU A 351 11.66 -17.42 6.15
N LYS A 352 11.73 -18.63 5.53
CA LYS A 352 10.60 -19.20 4.76
C LYS A 352 9.76 -20.18 5.57
N VAL A 353 10.12 -20.41 6.83
CA VAL A 353 9.33 -21.25 7.74
C VAL A 353 8.12 -20.48 8.21
N SER A 354 6.90 -20.96 7.90
CA SER A 354 5.67 -20.30 8.30
C SER A 354 5.43 -20.42 9.82
N THR A 355 4.61 -19.52 10.36
CA THR A 355 4.12 -19.63 11.74
C THR A 355 2.72 -20.25 11.70
N PRO A 356 2.53 -21.45 12.29
CA PRO A 356 1.27 -22.21 12.22
C PRO A 356 0.17 -21.62 13.11
N GLY A 357 -1.07 -22.06 12.87
CA GLY A 357 -2.24 -21.70 13.66
C GLY A 357 -2.92 -20.41 13.19
N LYS A 358 -4.21 -20.29 13.48
CA LYS A 358 -4.98 -19.07 13.27
C LYS A 358 -4.57 -18.03 14.32
N LYS A 359 -4.09 -16.85 13.88
CA LYS A 359 -3.49 -15.85 14.76
C LYS A 359 -4.28 -14.55 14.81
N GLN A 360 -4.06 -13.78 15.86
CA GLN A 360 -4.36 -12.36 15.98
C GLN A 360 -3.06 -11.60 16.22
N VAL A 361 -2.98 -10.38 15.70
CA VAL A 361 -1.91 -9.43 15.97
C VAL A 361 -2.47 -8.33 16.87
N TRP A 362 -1.78 -8.02 17.94
CA TRP A 362 -2.16 -6.99 18.89
C TRP A 362 -1.13 -5.88 18.90
N ARG A 363 -1.53 -4.67 18.51
CA ARG A 363 -0.68 -3.50 18.69
C ARG A 363 -0.68 -3.10 20.15
N ILE A 364 0.47 -3.17 20.76
CA ILE A 364 0.65 -2.87 22.19
C ILE A 364 1.11 -1.44 22.35
N THR A 365 0.35 -0.64 23.08
CA THR A 365 0.65 0.76 23.36
C THR A 365 0.81 0.97 24.85
N SER A 366 1.92 1.58 25.29
CA SER A 366 2.13 1.96 26.67
C SER A 366 1.17 3.08 27.07
N ARG A 367 0.34 2.86 28.09
CA ARG A 367 -0.55 3.91 28.64
C ARG A 367 0.24 5.11 29.17
N ALA A 368 1.38 4.84 29.80
CA ALA A 368 2.21 5.90 30.38
C ALA A 368 2.88 6.80 29.32
N LYS A 369 3.20 6.27 28.13
CA LYS A 369 3.94 6.99 27.08
C LYS A 369 3.06 7.41 25.90
N GLY A 370 1.89 6.77 25.69
CA GLY A 370 1.05 6.96 24.51
C GLY A 370 1.74 6.57 23.20
N LYS A 371 2.67 5.61 23.24
CA LYS A 371 3.48 5.16 22.10
C LYS A 371 3.46 3.64 22.00
N SER A 372 3.58 3.13 20.76
CA SER A 372 3.64 1.70 20.52
C SER A 372 4.88 1.06 21.17
N GLU A 373 4.68 -0.08 21.82
CA GLU A 373 5.74 -0.93 22.36
C GLU A 373 6.13 -2.06 21.38
N GLY A 374 5.30 -2.36 20.40
CA GLY A 374 5.49 -3.41 19.41
C GLY A 374 4.18 -4.13 19.11
N ASP A 375 4.21 -5.05 18.15
CA ASP A 375 3.10 -5.92 17.83
C ASP A 375 3.32 -7.31 18.44
N TYR A 376 2.27 -7.84 19.06
CA TYR A 376 2.28 -9.11 19.80
C TYR A 376 1.34 -10.10 19.12
N ILE A 377 1.88 -11.21 18.63
CA ILE A 377 1.14 -12.23 17.87
C ILE A 377 0.74 -13.36 18.82
N THR A 378 -0.57 -13.60 18.92
CA THR A 378 -1.17 -14.68 19.72
C THR A 378 -1.99 -15.61 18.84
N PHE A 379 -2.49 -16.73 19.39
CA PHE A 379 -3.63 -17.40 18.78
C PHE A 379 -4.87 -16.51 18.79
N ALA A 380 -5.77 -16.72 17.83
CA ALA A 380 -6.90 -15.82 17.58
C ALA A 380 -7.93 -15.77 18.72
N ASP A 381 -7.97 -16.79 19.57
CA ASP A 381 -8.88 -16.92 20.72
C ASP A 381 -8.31 -16.29 22.02
N THR A 382 -7.07 -15.77 21.99
CA THR A 382 -6.44 -15.15 23.16
C THR A 382 -6.92 -13.70 23.30
N ASP A 383 -7.50 -13.35 24.43
CA ASP A 383 -7.81 -11.97 24.81
C ASP A 383 -6.64 -11.35 25.57
N VAL A 384 -5.83 -10.58 24.87
CA VAL A 384 -4.64 -9.91 25.46
C VAL A 384 -5.05 -8.83 26.47
N ASN A 385 -6.22 -8.20 26.31
CA ASN A 385 -6.70 -7.18 27.24
C ASN A 385 -7.11 -7.74 28.61
N ALA A 386 -7.31 -9.07 28.71
CA ALA A 386 -7.56 -9.75 29.98
C ALA A 386 -6.27 -10.04 30.79
N LEU A 387 -5.09 -9.79 30.20
CA LEU A 387 -3.78 -10.07 30.84
C LEU A 387 -3.25 -8.85 31.58
N GLU A 388 -2.72 -9.05 32.79
CA GLU A 388 -2.05 -7.99 33.57
C GLU A 388 -0.66 -7.65 33.02
N GLU A 389 0.01 -8.62 32.45
CA GLU A 389 1.33 -8.49 31.82
C GLU A 389 1.47 -9.42 30.63
N ILE A 390 2.28 -9.02 29.66
CA ILE A 390 2.68 -9.83 28.52
C ILE A 390 4.20 -9.90 28.44
N ASN A 391 4.73 -11.06 28.04
CA ASN A 391 6.14 -11.22 27.76
C ASN A 391 6.32 -11.28 26.24
N MET A 392 6.82 -10.20 25.67
CA MET A 392 7.15 -10.06 24.26
C MET A 392 8.58 -10.49 24.03
N PHE A 393 8.82 -11.42 23.08
CA PHE A 393 10.17 -11.85 22.75
C PHE A 393 10.31 -12.08 21.25
N HIS A 394 11.48 -11.76 20.75
CA HIS A 394 11.81 -11.92 19.33
C HIS A 394 11.79 -13.42 18.95
N PRO A 395 11.03 -13.82 17.91
CA PRO A 395 10.79 -15.22 17.60
C PRO A 395 12.04 -16.03 17.20
N THR A 396 13.11 -15.37 16.78
CA THR A 396 14.39 -15.98 16.42
C THR A 396 15.45 -15.77 17.49
N TYR A 397 15.56 -14.55 18.02
CA TYR A 397 16.54 -14.16 19.02
C TYR A 397 15.85 -14.05 20.38
N THR A 398 15.42 -15.18 20.94
CA THR A 398 14.54 -15.26 22.12
C THR A 398 15.11 -14.61 23.40
N TYR A 399 16.42 -14.32 23.42
CA TYR A 399 17.06 -13.54 24.48
C TYR A 399 16.71 -12.03 24.40
N ILE A 400 16.25 -11.54 23.26
CA ILE A 400 15.70 -10.20 23.12
C ILE A 400 14.24 -10.28 23.54
N ASN A 401 13.95 -9.85 24.75
CA ASN A 401 12.60 -9.91 25.31
C ASN A 401 12.34 -8.73 26.24
N LYS A 402 11.05 -8.47 26.46
CA LYS A 402 10.58 -7.49 27.45
C LYS A 402 9.25 -7.92 28.04
N THR A 403 9.06 -7.61 29.33
CA THR A 403 7.76 -7.71 29.98
C THR A 403 7.08 -6.34 29.92
N VAL A 404 5.88 -6.31 29.38
CA VAL A 404 5.07 -5.08 29.27
C VAL A 404 3.88 -5.17 30.22
N ARG A 405 3.68 -4.12 31.00
CA ARG A 405 2.56 -3.89 31.92
C ARG A 405 1.95 -2.53 31.64
N ASP A 406 0.73 -2.30 32.09
CA ASP A 406 0.01 -1.03 31.93
C ASP A 406 -0.03 -0.60 30.46
N PHE A 407 -0.64 -1.43 29.64
CA PHE A 407 -0.76 -1.27 28.20
C PHE A 407 -2.22 -1.29 27.73
N ASP A 408 -2.45 -0.76 26.55
CA ASP A 408 -3.63 -1.01 25.73
C ASP A 408 -3.22 -1.93 24.59
N ALA A 409 -4.07 -2.93 24.28
CA ALA A 409 -3.87 -3.84 23.17
C ALA A 409 -5.01 -3.67 22.16
N VAL A 410 -4.69 -3.29 20.94
CA VAL A 410 -5.65 -3.12 19.84
C VAL A 410 -5.43 -4.21 18.80
N PRO A 411 -6.48 -4.98 18.44
CA PRO A 411 -6.34 -6.01 17.42
C PRO A 411 -6.14 -5.37 16.03
N LEU A 412 -5.13 -5.83 15.31
CA LEU A 412 -4.84 -5.39 13.93
C LEU A 412 -5.81 -6.04 12.93
N LEU A 413 -6.08 -7.34 13.09
CA LEU A 413 -6.98 -8.05 12.22
C LEU A 413 -8.42 -7.89 12.69
N VAL A 414 -9.21 -7.11 11.95
CA VAL A 414 -10.63 -6.87 12.24
C VAL A 414 -11.52 -7.59 11.24
N PRO A 415 -12.74 -8.03 11.63
CA PRO A 415 -13.67 -8.71 10.74
C PRO A 415 -14.12 -7.81 9.58
N ILE A 416 -13.95 -8.28 8.35
CA ILE A 416 -14.41 -7.61 7.11
C ILE A 416 -15.56 -8.37 6.47
N TYR A 417 -15.43 -9.69 6.36
CA TYR A 417 -16.49 -10.59 5.86
C TYR A 417 -16.80 -11.64 6.89
N ASP A 418 -18.08 -11.99 7.00
CA ASP A 418 -18.55 -13.18 7.70
C ASP A 418 -19.33 -14.07 6.72
N LYS A 419 -18.80 -15.27 6.44
CA LYS A 419 -19.40 -16.29 5.56
C LYS A 419 -19.93 -15.71 4.24
N GLY A 420 -19.08 -14.94 3.55
CA GLY A 420 -19.37 -14.33 2.26
C GLY A 420 -20.18 -13.02 2.33
N GLN A 421 -20.54 -12.54 3.50
CA GLN A 421 -21.24 -11.27 3.68
C GLN A 421 -20.27 -10.19 4.13
N LEU A 422 -20.25 -9.07 3.42
CA LEU A 422 -19.51 -7.88 3.84
C LEU A 422 -20.17 -7.29 5.09
N ILE A 423 -19.42 -7.20 6.20
CA ILE A 423 -19.90 -6.69 7.49
C ILE A 423 -19.16 -5.42 7.94
N TYR A 424 -18.19 -4.96 7.16
CA TYR A 424 -17.40 -3.77 7.44
C TYR A 424 -17.81 -2.60 6.53
N ASP A 425 -18.11 -1.47 7.14
CA ASP A 425 -18.40 -0.24 6.42
C ASP A 425 -17.09 0.43 5.99
N LEU A 426 -16.83 0.49 4.69
CA LEU A 426 -15.61 1.11 4.15
C LEU A 426 -15.62 2.62 4.43
N PRO A 427 -14.60 3.14 5.13
CA PRO A 427 -14.50 4.58 5.38
C PRO A 427 -14.15 5.34 4.10
N SER A 428 -14.41 6.64 4.09
CA SER A 428 -13.99 7.51 3.00
C SER A 428 -12.47 7.62 2.92
N LEU A 429 -11.93 7.91 1.73
CA LEU A 429 -10.49 8.07 1.53
C LEU A 429 -9.86 9.16 2.43
N ASN A 430 -10.63 10.21 2.75
CA ASN A 430 -10.17 11.26 3.67
C ASN A 430 -10.05 10.77 5.11
N GLU A 431 -10.98 9.93 5.57
CA GLU A 431 -10.92 9.30 6.89
C GLU A 431 -9.73 8.35 6.96
N ILE A 432 -9.49 7.54 5.91
CA ILE A 432 -8.34 6.63 5.82
C ILE A 432 -7.02 7.44 5.87
N LYS A 433 -6.90 8.52 5.10
CA LYS A 433 -5.72 9.39 5.12
C LYS A 433 -5.47 9.98 6.51
N ALA A 434 -6.52 10.48 7.16
CA ALA A 434 -6.43 11.03 8.51
C ALA A 434 -6.00 9.97 9.53
N TYR A 435 -6.53 8.76 9.41
CA TYR A 435 -6.17 7.61 10.23
C TYR A 435 -4.69 7.23 10.03
N ALA A 436 -4.23 7.08 8.79
CA ALA A 436 -2.83 6.78 8.49
C ALA A 436 -1.87 7.84 9.05
N THR A 437 -2.26 9.11 8.99
CA THR A 437 -1.47 10.22 9.59
C THR A 437 -1.36 10.05 11.10
N LYS A 438 -2.47 9.73 11.78
CA LYS A 438 -2.48 9.49 13.23
C LYS A 438 -1.59 8.31 13.61
N GLU A 439 -1.68 7.18 12.91
CA GLU A 439 -0.84 6.01 13.13
C GLU A 439 0.66 6.34 13.01
N LEU A 440 1.03 7.14 12.00
CA LEU A 440 2.40 7.63 11.84
C LEU A 440 2.84 8.56 12.97
N ASP A 441 1.96 9.38 13.52
CA ASP A 441 2.27 10.28 14.63
C ASP A 441 2.48 9.51 15.96
N GLU A 442 1.76 8.40 16.15
CA GLU A 442 1.90 7.53 17.32
C GLU A 442 3.15 6.65 17.28
N LEU A 443 3.72 6.41 16.08
CA LEU A 443 4.97 5.67 15.94
C LEU A 443 6.17 6.50 16.43
N TRP A 444 7.15 5.84 17.07
CA TRP A 444 8.39 6.49 17.47
C TRP A 444 9.20 6.98 16.27
N ASN A 445 9.88 8.13 16.43
CA ASN A 445 10.68 8.74 15.37
C ASN A 445 11.81 7.83 14.87
N GLU A 446 12.31 6.96 15.73
CA GLU A 446 13.37 5.99 15.41
C GLU A 446 12.96 5.03 14.31
N TYR A 447 11.70 4.64 14.26
CA TYR A 447 11.13 3.75 13.22
C TYR A 447 10.79 4.50 11.93
N LYS A 448 10.63 5.83 11.98
CA LYS A 448 10.26 6.67 10.81
C LYS A 448 11.45 7.18 10.01
N ARG A 449 12.67 6.91 10.41
CA ARG A 449 13.87 7.38 9.71
C ARG A 449 13.91 6.84 8.28
N VAL A 450 14.19 7.72 7.32
CA VAL A 450 14.36 7.33 5.90
C VAL A 450 15.62 6.50 5.72
N LEU A 451 16.65 6.77 6.50
CA LEU A 451 17.93 6.07 6.47
C LEU A 451 18.15 5.36 7.81
N ASN A 452 18.39 4.06 7.73
CA ASN A 452 18.71 3.21 8.87
C ASN A 452 17.69 3.34 10.04
N PRO A 453 16.39 3.07 9.79
CA PRO A 453 15.41 3.06 10.86
C PRO A 453 15.72 1.95 11.87
N GLN A 454 15.22 2.11 13.10
CA GLN A 454 15.24 1.04 14.08
C GLN A 454 14.25 -0.07 13.68
N ASP A 455 14.58 -1.32 13.99
CA ASP A 455 13.67 -2.44 13.79
C ASP A 455 12.50 -2.36 14.80
N TYR A 456 11.28 -2.46 14.27
CA TYR A 456 10.07 -2.48 15.10
C TYR A 456 9.85 -3.89 15.65
N PRO A 457 9.54 -4.03 16.96
CA PRO A 457 9.31 -5.35 17.55
C PRO A 457 8.01 -6.00 17.01
N VAL A 458 8.14 -7.17 16.41
CA VAL A 458 7.03 -8.07 16.06
C VAL A 458 7.31 -9.40 16.76
N ASP A 459 6.63 -9.60 17.87
CA ASP A 459 6.97 -10.63 18.85
C ASP A 459 5.85 -11.68 18.97
N LEU A 460 6.22 -12.91 19.30
CA LEU A 460 5.28 -14.02 19.45
C LEU A 460 4.90 -14.24 20.92
N ALA A 461 3.66 -14.66 21.13
CA ALA A 461 3.27 -15.31 22.37
C ALA A 461 3.97 -16.67 22.52
N LYS A 462 4.23 -17.06 23.76
CA LYS A 462 4.98 -18.28 24.08
C LYS A 462 4.34 -19.54 23.53
N ASP A 463 3.02 -19.65 23.58
CA ASP A 463 2.25 -20.79 23.08
C ASP A 463 2.31 -20.90 21.56
N VAL A 464 2.25 -19.77 20.83
CA VAL A 464 2.42 -19.74 19.36
C VAL A 464 3.83 -20.18 18.97
N TRP A 465 4.85 -19.72 19.70
CA TRP A 465 6.22 -20.13 19.48
C TRP A 465 6.44 -21.62 19.79
N ASP A 466 5.93 -22.12 20.93
CA ASP A 466 6.02 -23.52 21.32
C ASP A 466 5.34 -24.45 20.31
N ASN A 467 4.16 -24.07 19.80
CA ASN A 467 3.45 -24.80 18.75
C ASN A 467 4.30 -24.87 17.46
N LYS A 468 4.88 -23.75 17.06
CA LYS A 468 5.77 -23.71 15.88
C LYS A 468 6.96 -24.66 16.05
N MET A 469 7.62 -24.65 17.21
CA MET A 469 8.77 -25.52 17.46
C MET A 469 8.37 -27.00 17.49
N THR A 470 7.23 -27.32 18.12
CA THR A 470 6.68 -28.67 18.17
C THR A 470 6.39 -29.22 16.77
N LEU A 471 5.78 -28.43 15.90
CA LEU A 471 5.50 -28.85 14.53
C LEU A 471 6.78 -29.03 13.69
N ILE A 472 7.78 -28.17 13.88
CA ILE A 472 9.10 -28.35 13.24
C ILE A 472 9.72 -29.69 13.64
N ASP A 473 9.72 -30.02 14.93
CA ASP A 473 10.29 -31.25 15.44
C ASP A 473 9.52 -32.50 14.94
N ASN A 474 8.18 -32.43 14.91
CA ASN A 474 7.35 -33.51 14.41
C ASN A 474 7.59 -33.81 12.92
N VAL A 475 7.72 -32.77 12.08
CA VAL A 475 8.00 -32.95 10.65
C VAL A 475 9.42 -33.51 10.45
N ARG A 476 10.40 -33.07 11.22
CA ARG A 476 11.77 -33.58 11.17
C ARG A 476 11.86 -35.05 11.58
N LYS A 477 11.17 -35.45 12.66
CA LYS A 477 11.07 -36.86 13.08
C LYS A 477 10.47 -37.73 12.00
N LYS A 478 9.32 -37.34 11.43
CA LYS A 478 8.70 -38.07 10.32
C LYS A 478 9.62 -38.22 9.11
N ALA A 479 10.38 -37.19 8.77
CA ALA A 479 11.34 -37.25 7.67
C ALA A 479 12.51 -38.22 7.96
N HIS A 480 12.96 -38.30 9.21
CA HIS A 480 14.01 -39.25 9.65
C HIS A 480 13.50 -40.69 9.56
N ASP A 481 12.30 -40.96 10.11
CA ASP A 481 11.68 -42.30 10.11
C ASP A 481 11.41 -42.84 8.70
N LEU A 482 11.19 -41.94 7.71
CA LEU A 482 11.02 -42.32 6.30
C LEU A 482 12.35 -42.53 5.57
N SER A 483 13.48 -42.15 6.15
CA SER A 483 14.84 -42.28 5.57
C SER A 483 15.60 -43.50 6.06
N GLU A 484 15.11 -44.16 7.12
CA GLU A 484 15.54 -45.49 7.61
C GLU A 484 14.69 -46.61 6.96
#